data_36a69cf00ade70e33a88ed7bef2e0231
#
_entry.id   36a69cf00ade70e33a88ed7bef2e0231
#
_cell.length_a   1.000
_cell.length_b   1.000
_cell.length_c   1.000
_cell.angle_alpha   90.00
_cell.angle_beta   90.00
_cell.angle_gamma   90.00
#
_symmetry.space_group_name_H-M   'P 1'
#
loop_
_entity.id
_entity.type
_entity.pdbx_description
1 polymer ?
#
loop_
_entity_poly.entity_id
_entity_poly.type
_entity_poly.pdbx_seq_one_letter_code
_entity_poly.pdbx_strand_id
1 'polypeptide(L)'
;MEVCRQLNDAFGFETKEGNSSNFASSAVEVMKSQYLGDNGHIAIRTNSIPRAAVELAKAGFELDESTAKYKGDKMTAVYLKQQFGGFAVHLLQK
;
A
#
# COMPACT_ATOMS: atom_id res chain seq x y z
N MET A 1 10.86 12.28 7.14
CA MET A 1 12.17 11.56 7.22
C MET A 1 12.44 10.95 8.59
N GLU A 2 11.80 11.44 9.63
CA GLU A 2 12.04 10.95 10.99
C GLU A 2 11.78 9.46 11.15
N VAL A 3 10.63 8.96 10.65
CA VAL A 3 10.30 7.52 10.73
C VAL A 3 11.31 6.69 9.96
N CYS A 4 11.74 7.17 8.78
CA CYS A 4 12.76 6.48 7.99
C CYS A 4 14.09 6.41 8.72
N ARG A 5 14.49 7.48 9.43
CA ARG A 5 15.72 7.47 10.22
C ARG A 5 15.63 6.46 11.36
N GLN A 6 14.49 6.39 12.03
CA GLN A 6 14.27 5.41 13.10
C GLN A 6 14.37 3.99 12.57
N LEU A 7 13.81 3.72 11.39
CA LEU A 7 13.90 2.41 10.75
C LEU A 7 15.33 2.09 10.32
N ASN A 8 16.08 3.09 9.85
CA ASN A 8 17.49 2.91 9.53
C ASN A 8 18.29 2.57 10.79
N ASP A 9 18.07 3.33 11.88
CA ASP A 9 18.79 3.12 13.13
C ASP A 9 18.48 1.76 13.74
N ALA A 10 17.23 1.31 13.67
CA ALA A 10 16.79 0.06 14.29
C ALA A 10 17.11 -1.18 13.44
N PHE A 11 16.95 -1.08 12.13
CA PHE A 11 16.99 -2.24 11.22
C PHE A 11 17.97 -2.12 10.08
N GLY A 12 18.67 -0.99 9.94
CA GLY A 12 19.60 -0.76 8.85
C GLY A 12 18.95 -0.54 7.50
N PHE A 13 17.69 -0.12 7.46
CA PHE A 13 16.98 0.17 6.21
C PHE A 13 17.49 1.48 5.61
N GLU A 14 18.02 1.44 4.41
CA GLU A 14 18.45 2.65 3.70
C GLU A 14 17.26 3.56 3.43
N THR A 15 17.44 4.86 3.64
CA THR A 15 16.39 5.84 3.41
C THR A 15 16.51 6.45 2.02
N LYS A 16 15.35 6.70 1.38
CA LYS A 16 15.30 7.36 0.09
C LYS A 16 14.12 8.33 0.08
N GLU A 17 14.37 9.59 -0.28
CA GLU A 17 13.33 10.59 -0.39
C GLU A 17 12.68 10.55 -1.78
N GLY A 18 11.34 10.46 -1.81
CA GLY A 18 10.54 10.58 -3.03
C GLY A 18 9.69 11.84 -3.01
N ASN A 19 8.79 11.98 -4.00
CA ASN A 19 7.94 13.17 -4.12
C ASN A 19 6.86 13.22 -3.03
N SER A 20 6.07 12.17 -2.89
CA SER A 20 4.96 12.11 -1.93
C SER A 20 5.27 11.22 -0.73
N SER A 21 6.36 10.46 -0.77
CA SER A 21 6.72 9.50 0.24
C SER A 21 8.22 9.44 0.42
N ASN A 22 8.63 9.03 1.62
CA ASN A 22 10.00 8.62 1.90
C ASN A 22 10.02 7.11 2.04
N PHE A 23 11.11 6.47 1.65
CA PHE A 23 11.22 5.01 1.71
C PHE A 23 12.30 4.60 2.69
N ALA A 24 12.01 3.58 3.48
CA ALA A 24 12.99 2.87 4.30
C ALA A 24 13.20 1.51 3.64
N SER A 25 14.22 1.37 2.83
CA SER A 25 14.47 0.29 1.87
C SER A 25 13.29 0.15 0.89
N SER A 26 13.19 -0.96 0.16
CA SER A 26 12.04 -1.23 -0.70
C SER A 26 10.83 -1.78 0.08
N ALA A 27 11.00 -2.05 1.38
CA ALA A 27 9.99 -2.71 2.20
C ALA A 27 8.97 -1.73 2.78
N VAL A 28 9.38 -0.51 3.12
CA VAL A 28 8.53 0.42 3.85
C VAL A 28 8.48 1.77 3.14
N GLU A 29 7.27 2.21 2.84
CA GLU A 29 6.98 3.54 2.32
C GLU A 29 6.40 4.39 3.44
N VAL A 30 6.97 5.57 3.66
CA VAL A 30 6.49 6.52 4.66
C VAL A 30 5.95 7.75 3.93
N MET A 31 4.64 7.94 3.97
CA MET A 31 3.99 9.08 3.33
C MET A 31 4.39 10.38 3.99
N LYS A 32 4.57 11.44 3.20
CA LYS A 32 4.84 12.79 3.72
C LYS A 32 3.59 13.43 4.31
N SER A 33 2.41 12.93 3.95
CA SER A 33 1.13 13.34 4.52
C SER A 33 0.24 12.12 4.72
N GLN A 34 -0.70 12.23 5.65
CA GLN A 34 -1.67 11.15 5.88
C GLN A 34 -2.58 11.02 4.68
N TYR A 35 -2.86 9.77 4.30
CA TYR A 35 -3.77 9.44 3.21
C TYR A 35 -4.86 8.51 3.73
N LEU A 36 -5.01 7.30 3.20
CA LEU A 36 -6.00 6.34 3.68
C LEU A 36 -5.45 5.56 4.88
N GLY A 37 -6.37 5.15 5.75
CA GLY A 37 -6.05 4.39 6.94
C GLY A 37 -5.72 5.27 8.13
N ASP A 38 -6.34 4.98 9.28
CA ASP A 38 -6.12 5.76 10.51
C ASP A 38 -4.68 5.68 10.98
N ASN A 39 -4.05 4.51 10.83
CA ASN A 39 -2.67 4.27 11.22
C ASN A 39 -1.70 4.20 10.04
N GLY A 40 -2.19 4.45 8.82
CA GLY A 40 -1.41 4.33 7.61
C GLY A 40 -1.96 3.27 6.68
N HIS A 41 -1.13 2.76 5.78
CA HIS A 41 -1.58 1.74 4.83
C HIS A 41 -0.50 0.69 4.58
N ILE A 42 -0.94 -0.48 4.11
CA ILE A 42 -0.11 -1.63 3.78
C ILE A 42 -0.30 -1.95 2.31
N ALA A 43 0.79 -2.12 1.58
CA ALA A 43 0.76 -2.49 0.16
C ALA A 43 1.07 -3.99 0.01
N ILE A 44 0.22 -4.69 -0.73
CA ILE A 44 0.38 -6.10 -1.05
C ILE A 44 0.52 -6.23 -2.57
N ARG A 45 1.64 -6.75 -3.04
CA ARG A 45 1.83 -7.00 -4.46
C ARG A 45 1.17 -8.30 -4.87
N THR A 46 0.59 -8.31 -6.06
CA THR A 46 -0.02 -9.51 -6.62
C THR A 46 0.32 -9.63 -8.10
N ASN A 47 0.38 -10.85 -8.59
CA ASN A 47 0.55 -11.13 -10.02
C ASN A 47 -0.72 -10.79 -10.82
N SER A 48 -1.87 -10.79 -10.17
CA SER A 48 -3.14 -10.47 -10.83
C SER A 48 -4.14 -9.89 -9.83
N ILE A 49 -4.42 -8.58 -9.96
CA ILE A 49 -5.45 -7.93 -9.16
C ILE A 49 -6.82 -8.58 -9.38
N PRO A 50 -7.26 -8.89 -10.63
CA PRO A 50 -8.56 -9.56 -10.84
C PRO A 50 -8.68 -10.90 -10.10
N ARG A 51 -7.64 -11.70 -10.08
CA ARG A 51 -7.65 -12.99 -9.36
C ARG A 51 -7.65 -12.76 -7.85
N ALA A 52 -6.87 -11.81 -7.36
CA ALA A 52 -6.85 -11.46 -5.95
C ALA A 52 -8.23 -10.98 -5.49
N ALA A 53 -8.93 -10.18 -6.32
CA ALA A 53 -10.28 -9.71 -6.01
C ALA A 53 -11.25 -10.87 -5.81
N VAL A 54 -11.18 -11.90 -6.65
CA VAL A 54 -12.04 -13.09 -6.53
C VAL A 54 -11.76 -13.81 -5.22
N GLU A 55 -10.51 -14.04 -4.88
CA GLU A 55 -10.14 -14.74 -3.64
C GLU A 55 -10.51 -13.93 -2.40
N LEU A 56 -10.30 -12.61 -2.43
CA LEU A 56 -10.68 -11.75 -1.32
C LEU A 56 -12.19 -11.71 -1.12
N ALA A 57 -12.97 -11.70 -2.20
CA ALA A 57 -14.43 -11.75 -2.11
C ALA A 57 -14.91 -13.03 -1.41
N LYS A 58 -14.26 -14.15 -1.68
CA LYS A 58 -14.57 -15.42 -1.00
C LYS A 58 -14.32 -15.33 0.50
N ALA A 59 -13.34 -14.53 0.91
CA ALA A 59 -13.02 -14.33 2.33
C ALA A 59 -13.84 -13.20 2.97
N GLY A 60 -14.74 -12.56 2.22
CA GLY A 60 -15.59 -11.49 2.72
C GLY A 60 -15.03 -10.08 2.58
N PHE A 61 -13.99 -9.88 1.77
CA PHE A 61 -13.37 -8.57 1.57
C PHE A 61 -13.67 -8.04 0.17
N GLU A 62 -13.97 -6.75 0.09
CA GLU A 62 -14.30 -6.09 -1.18
C GLU A 62 -13.29 -5.01 -1.51
N LEU A 63 -13.11 -4.79 -2.83
CA LEU A 63 -12.28 -3.68 -3.31
C LEU A 63 -13.10 -2.40 -3.39
N ASP A 64 -12.46 -1.29 -3.08
CA ASP A 64 -13.04 0.04 -3.25
C ASP A 64 -12.61 0.58 -4.62
N GLU A 65 -13.46 0.37 -5.62
CA GLU A 65 -13.15 0.74 -7.00
C GLU A 65 -12.94 2.24 -7.20
N SER A 66 -13.47 3.08 -6.30
CA SER A 66 -13.22 4.52 -6.38
C SER A 66 -11.76 4.89 -6.17
N THR A 67 -10.97 3.99 -5.57
CA THR A 67 -9.54 4.19 -5.33
C THR A 67 -8.67 3.59 -6.43
N ALA A 68 -9.26 2.92 -7.42
CA ALA A 68 -8.52 2.19 -8.44
C ALA A 68 -7.70 3.12 -9.34
N LYS A 69 -6.49 2.70 -9.64
CA LYS A 69 -5.61 3.37 -10.60
C LYS A 69 -5.35 2.45 -11.78
N TYR A 70 -5.24 3.03 -12.95
CA TYR A 70 -5.09 2.29 -14.20
C TYR A 70 -3.90 2.80 -15.01
N LYS A 71 -3.32 1.89 -15.77
CA LYS A 71 -2.38 2.24 -16.84
C LYS A 71 -2.98 1.64 -18.14
N GLY A 72 -3.57 2.51 -18.98
CA GLY A 72 -4.42 2.05 -20.07
C GLY A 72 -5.64 1.33 -19.52
N ASP A 73 -5.88 0.10 -19.98
CA ASP A 73 -7.01 -0.72 -19.51
C ASP A 73 -6.67 -1.58 -18.31
N LYS A 74 -5.43 -1.53 -17.84
CA LYS A 74 -4.95 -2.42 -16.78
C LYS A 74 -4.97 -1.70 -15.43
N MET A 75 -5.66 -2.30 -14.45
CA MET A 75 -5.65 -1.80 -13.07
C MET A 75 -4.28 -2.06 -12.45
N THR A 76 -3.65 -1.01 -11.93
CA THR A 76 -2.32 -1.10 -11.33
C THR A 76 -2.34 -1.05 -9.81
N ALA A 77 -3.38 -0.46 -9.24
CA ALA A 77 -3.52 -0.35 -7.79
C ALA A 77 -4.98 -0.17 -7.40
N VAL A 78 -5.36 -0.68 -6.24
CA VAL A 78 -6.71 -0.49 -5.68
C VAL A 78 -6.68 -0.78 -4.19
N TYR A 79 -7.46 -0.04 -3.40
CA TYR A 79 -7.60 -0.29 -1.98
C TYR A 79 -8.76 -1.24 -1.69
N LEU A 80 -8.67 -1.97 -0.56
CA LEU A 80 -9.80 -2.68 0.00
C LEU A 80 -10.70 -1.69 0.75
N LYS A 81 -11.99 -2.00 0.87
CA LYS A 81 -12.94 -1.17 1.62
C LYS A 81 -12.68 -1.22 3.12
N GLN A 82 -12.23 -2.37 3.63
CA GLN A 82 -12.01 -2.58 5.06
C GLN A 82 -10.60 -2.15 5.46
N GLN A 83 -10.46 -1.64 6.68
CA GLN A 83 -9.16 -1.42 7.31
C GLN A 83 -8.83 -2.62 8.19
N PHE A 84 -7.55 -2.93 8.29
CA PHE A 84 -7.04 -4.03 9.10
C PHE A 84 -6.28 -3.41 10.28
N GLY A 85 -6.91 -3.40 11.47
CA GLY A 85 -6.28 -2.80 12.65
C GLY A 85 -5.99 -1.30 12.50
N GLY A 86 -6.84 -0.58 11.75
CA GLY A 86 -6.65 0.84 11.47
C GLY A 86 -5.72 1.11 10.28
N PHE A 87 -5.25 0.05 9.59
CA PHE A 87 -4.43 0.20 8.37
C PHE A 87 -5.30 -0.02 7.14
N ALA A 88 -5.21 0.90 6.19
CA ALA A 88 -5.78 0.65 4.86
C ALA A 88 -4.87 -0.34 4.13
N VAL A 89 -5.47 -1.23 3.35
CA VAL A 89 -4.70 -2.24 2.59
C VAL A 89 -4.95 -2.02 1.11
N HIS A 90 -3.88 -1.93 0.32
CA HIS A 90 -4.04 -1.80 -1.12
C HIS A 90 -3.25 -2.86 -1.87
N LEU A 91 -3.80 -3.26 -3.02
CA LEU A 91 -3.17 -4.21 -3.92
C LEU A 91 -2.39 -3.45 -4.98
N LEU A 92 -1.22 -3.95 -5.30
CA LEU A 92 -0.38 -3.43 -6.39
C LEU A 92 -0.16 -4.54 -7.40
N GLN A 93 -0.37 -4.23 -8.67
CA GLN A 93 -0.11 -5.15 -9.77
C GLN A 93 1.39 -5.20 -10.04
N LYS A 94 1.94 -6.38 -10.05
CA LYS A 94 3.32 -6.59 -10.48
C LYS A 94 3.48 -6.33 -11.98
#